data_7bfc759f8041f2063ebd88bf186432da
#
_entry.id   7bfc759f8041f2063ebd88bf186432da
#
_cell.length_a   1.000
_cell.length_b   1.000
_cell.length_c   1.000
_cell.angle_alpha   90.00
_cell.angle_beta   90.00
_cell.angle_gamma   90.00
#
_symmetry.space_group_name_H-M   'P 1'
#
loop_
_entity.id
_entity.type
_entity.pdbx_description
1 polymer ?
#
loop_
_entity_poly.entity_id
_entity_poly.type
_entity_poly.pdbx_seq_one_letter_code
_entity_poly.pdbx_strand_id
1 'polypeptide(L)'
;LNLFLLGKLSGTEKVLLHGGGGGVNTAGVQLCKILAPEVIVIVTASPGKMDQVKNLGVDLVIDYLAEDFSKVVRDFTDEQGVDVILDHIGGMYLSKNMKALAVGGRLLSIGVMGGTKAEINLALLMVKRQQILGSVLRSRPVKEKGELIAKFNQTVLPHLSKRQIVPLIYDTYPIEEVAEA
;
A
#
# COMPACT_ATOMS: atom_id res chain seq x y z
N LEU A 1 -7.77 -4.23 3.04
CA LEU A 1 -8.06 -5.66 2.84
C LEU A 1 -7.34 -6.27 1.64
N ASN A 2 -7.11 -5.54 0.52
CA ASN A 2 -6.41 -6.08 -0.65
C ASN A 2 -5.06 -6.72 -0.32
N LEU A 3 -4.28 -6.16 0.60
CA LEU A 3 -3.01 -6.73 1.06
C LEU A 3 -3.17 -8.18 1.54
N PHE A 4 -4.21 -8.44 2.34
CA PHE A 4 -4.44 -9.74 2.97
C PHE A 4 -5.22 -10.71 2.07
N LEU A 5 -6.24 -10.23 1.36
CA LEU A 5 -7.10 -11.09 0.55
C LEU A 5 -6.51 -11.39 -0.83
N LEU A 6 -6.01 -10.38 -1.51
CA LEU A 6 -5.44 -10.50 -2.86
C LEU A 6 -3.93 -10.73 -2.81
N GLY A 7 -3.22 -9.93 -2.02
CA GLY A 7 -1.77 -10.02 -1.82
C GLY A 7 -1.34 -11.19 -0.94
N LYS A 8 -2.27 -11.79 -0.17
CA LYS A 8 -1.98 -12.88 0.76
C LYS A 8 -0.81 -12.55 1.71
N LEU A 9 -0.73 -11.27 2.11
CA LEU A 9 0.31 -10.80 3.02
C LEU A 9 0.23 -11.56 4.34
N SER A 10 1.34 -12.10 4.80
CA SER A 10 1.41 -12.94 6.00
C SER A 10 2.83 -13.04 6.57
N GLY A 11 2.93 -13.50 7.82
CA GLY A 11 4.20 -13.81 8.47
C GLY A 11 5.15 -12.63 8.53
N THR A 12 6.41 -12.87 8.19
CA THR A 12 7.52 -11.91 8.20
C THR A 12 7.77 -11.25 6.84
N GLU A 13 6.78 -11.24 5.95
CA GLU A 13 6.90 -10.62 4.63
C GLU A 13 7.14 -9.12 4.73
N LYS A 14 7.71 -8.56 3.67
CA LYS A 14 7.98 -7.13 3.54
C LYS A 14 6.94 -6.52 2.60
N VAL A 15 6.34 -5.40 2.99
CA VAL A 15 5.34 -4.70 2.17
C VAL A 15 5.77 -3.26 1.89
N LEU A 16 5.60 -2.82 0.64
CA LEU A 16 5.75 -1.42 0.25
C LEU A 16 4.38 -0.80 -0.04
N LEU A 17 4.07 0.30 0.64
CA LEU A 17 2.84 1.08 0.44
C LEU A 17 3.19 2.44 -0.16
N HIS A 18 2.75 2.72 -1.38
CA HIS A 18 2.97 4.02 -2.00
C HIS A 18 2.02 5.09 -1.47
N GLY A 19 2.54 6.30 -1.19
CA GLY A 19 1.74 7.44 -0.72
C GLY A 19 1.18 7.26 0.69
N GLY A 20 2.04 6.92 1.63
CA GLY A 20 1.68 6.59 3.01
C GLY A 20 0.95 7.67 3.81
N GLY A 21 1.06 8.93 3.42
CA GLY A 21 0.32 10.02 4.04
C GLY A 21 -1.12 10.18 3.56
N GLY A 22 -1.59 9.33 2.64
CA GLY A 22 -2.98 9.32 2.19
C GLY A 22 -3.85 8.36 3.00
N GLY A 23 -5.17 8.61 3.06
CA GLY A 23 -6.11 7.85 3.90
C GLY A 23 -6.09 6.34 3.66
N VAL A 24 -5.90 5.88 2.41
CA VAL A 24 -5.82 4.45 2.09
C VAL A 24 -4.63 3.79 2.78
N ASN A 25 -3.46 4.42 2.74
CA ASN A 25 -2.23 3.81 3.22
C ASN A 25 -1.95 4.07 4.70
N THR A 26 -2.45 5.17 5.27
CA THR A 26 -2.47 5.32 6.73
C THR A 26 -3.31 4.22 7.39
N ALA A 27 -4.45 3.85 6.78
CA ALA A 27 -5.21 2.67 7.20
C ALA A 27 -4.47 1.36 6.87
N GLY A 28 -3.77 1.29 5.73
CA GLY A 28 -2.95 0.14 5.32
C GLY A 28 -1.86 -0.20 6.33
N VAL A 29 -1.10 0.81 6.75
CA VAL A 29 -0.05 0.67 7.78
C VAL A 29 -0.62 0.13 9.08
N GLN A 30 -1.67 0.78 9.61
CA GLN A 30 -2.28 0.37 10.87
C GLN A 30 -2.84 -1.06 10.80
N LEU A 31 -3.45 -1.44 9.67
CA LEU A 31 -3.91 -2.81 9.44
C LEU A 31 -2.76 -3.81 9.42
N CYS A 32 -1.64 -3.50 8.79
CA CYS A 32 -0.45 -4.36 8.81
C CYS A 32 0.03 -4.58 10.24
N LYS A 33 0.20 -3.51 11.01
CA LYS A 33 0.69 -3.58 12.40
C LYS A 33 -0.26 -4.33 13.36
N ILE A 34 -1.55 -4.39 13.06
CA ILE A 34 -2.55 -5.10 13.88
C ILE A 34 -2.75 -6.55 13.43
N LEU A 35 -2.92 -6.78 12.13
CA LEU A 35 -3.29 -8.09 11.59
C LEU A 35 -2.09 -8.97 11.22
N ALA A 36 -0.92 -8.37 11.04
CA ALA A 36 0.33 -9.05 10.72
C ALA A 36 1.51 -8.28 11.36
N PRO A 37 1.65 -8.30 12.70
CA PRO A 37 2.58 -7.43 13.43
C PRO A 37 4.05 -7.66 13.10
N GLU A 38 4.40 -8.83 12.57
CA GLU A 38 5.76 -9.18 12.18
C GLU A 38 6.14 -8.74 10.76
N VAL A 39 5.16 -8.21 10.00
CA VAL A 39 5.41 -7.69 8.65
C VAL A 39 6.24 -6.42 8.70
N ILE A 40 7.28 -6.36 7.89
CA ILE A 40 8.08 -5.16 7.69
C ILE A 40 7.32 -4.21 6.74
N VAL A 41 6.99 -3.02 7.22
CA VAL A 41 6.20 -2.03 6.49
C VAL A 41 7.09 -0.88 6.02
N ILE A 42 7.28 -0.79 4.71
CA ILE A 42 7.99 0.29 4.02
C ILE A 42 6.96 1.19 3.34
N VAL A 43 7.18 2.49 3.39
CA VAL A 43 6.21 3.46 2.87
C VAL A 43 6.92 4.54 2.08
N THR A 44 6.37 4.95 0.94
CA THR A 44 6.78 6.20 0.28
C THR A 44 5.88 7.35 0.74
N ALA A 45 6.46 8.50 1.07
CA ALA A 45 5.72 9.68 1.48
C ALA A 45 6.35 10.97 0.92
N SER A 46 5.60 12.07 0.88
CA SER A 46 6.16 13.39 0.66
C SER A 46 6.82 13.93 1.93
N PRO A 47 7.82 14.85 1.83
CA PRO A 47 8.54 15.36 2.99
C PRO A 47 7.65 15.83 4.14
N GLY A 48 6.61 16.62 3.83
CA GLY A 48 5.69 17.14 4.84
C GLY A 48 4.80 16.12 5.55
N LYS A 49 4.82 14.84 5.14
CA LYS A 49 4.03 13.76 5.74
C LYS A 49 4.88 12.65 6.35
N MET A 50 6.20 12.74 6.25
CA MET A 50 7.10 11.67 6.71
C MET A 50 6.99 11.40 8.21
N ASP A 51 6.98 12.44 9.04
CA ASP A 51 6.89 12.28 10.49
C ASP A 51 5.53 11.70 10.92
N GLN A 52 4.45 12.15 10.29
CA GLN A 52 3.12 11.59 10.51
C GLN A 52 3.08 10.09 10.20
N VAL A 53 3.72 9.67 9.11
CA VAL A 53 3.79 8.26 8.69
C VAL A 53 4.69 7.44 9.62
N LYS A 54 5.84 8.00 10.05
CA LYS A 54 6.73 7.35 11.03
C LYS A 54 6.01 7.05 12.34
N ASN A 55 5.17 7.97 12.81
CA ASN A 55 4.39 7.80 14.04
C ASN A 55 3.37 6.65 13.98
N LEU A 56 3.07 6.12 12.79
CA LEU A 56 2.25 4.91 12.63
C LEU A 56 3.02 3.61 12.87
N GLY A 57 4.32 3.69 13.17
CA GLY A 57 5.16 2.54 13.47
C GLY A 57 5.66 1.78 12.23
N VAL A 58 5.85 2.47 11.10
CA VAL A 58 6.47 1.89 9.90
C VAL A 58 7.97 1.66 10.12
N ASP A 59 8.54 0.68 9.43
CA ASP A 59 9.94 0.32 9.58
C ASP A 59 10.86 1.20 8.72
N LEU A 60 10.35 1.72 7.58
CA LEU A 60 11.06 2.64 6.71
C LEU A 60 10.10 3.61 6.03
N VAL A 61 10.45 4.90 6.00
CA VAL A 61 9.78 5.95 5.19
C VAL A 61 10.75 6.47 4.16
N ILE A 62 10.34 6.49 2.90
CA ILE A 62 11.14 6.93 1.75
C ILE A 62 10.53 8.22 1.19
N ASP A 63 11.34 9.27 1.05
CA ASP A 63 10.96 10.46 0.33
C ASP A 63 10.99 10.20 -1.18
N TYR A 64 9.83 9.99 -1.78
CA TYR A 64 9.73 9.68 -3.20
C TYR A 64 10.10 10.84 -4.13
N LEU A 65 10.23 12.07 -3.61
CA LEU A 65 10.67 13.24 -4.38
C LEU A 65 12.20 13.33 -4.46
N ALA A 66 12.90 12.91 -3.41
CA ALA A 66 14.35 13.01 -3.29
C ALA A 66 15.08 11.70 -3.65
N GLU A 67 14.40 10.54 -3.52
CA GLU A 67 15.03 9.24 -3.57
C GLU A 67 14.43 8.32 -4.62
N ASP A 68 15.25 7.43 -5.18
CA ASP A 68 14.75 6.29 -5.95
C ASP A 68 14.30 5.18 -5.00
N PHE A 69 13.01 5.10 -4.75
CA PHE A 69 12.45 4.12 -3.82
C PHE A 69 12.84 2.67 -4.15
N SER A 70 13.02 2.34 -5.43
CA SER A 70 13.39 0.97 -5.81
C SER A 70 14.82 0.61 -5.40
N LYS A 71 15.71 1.60 -5.38
CA LYS A 71 17.07 1.45 -4.86
C LYS A 71 17.04 1.36 -3.34
N VAL A 72 16.39 2.32 -2.67
CA VAL A 72 16.31 2.35 -1.21
C VAL A 72 15.70 1.06 -0.65
N VAL A 73 14.64 0.54 -1.28
CA VAL A 73 14.02 -0.75 -0.90
C VAL A 73 15.03 -1.89 -1.01
N ARG A 74 15.77 -1.98 -2.11
CA ARG A 74 16.77 -3.06 -2.28
C ARG A 74 17.89 -2.96 -1.28
N ASP A 75 18.43 -1.76 -1.07
CA ASP A 75 19.49 -1.52 -0.10
C ASP A 75 19.02 -1.91 1.32
N PHE A 76 17.80 -1.54 1.72
CA PHE A 76 17.21 -1.88 3.02
C PHE A 76 16.91 -3.37 3.20
N THR A 77 16.67 -4.09 2.11
CA THR A 77 16.31 -5.51 2.13
C THR A 77 17.42 -6.44 1.71
N ASP A 78 18.68 -6.00 1.74
CA ASP A 78 19.85 -6.77 1.30
C ASP A 78 19.63 -7.36 -0.10
N GLU A 79 19.20 -6.55 -1.06
CA GLU A 79 18.87 -6.88 -2.46
C GLU A 79 17.72 -7.88 -2.65
N GLN A 80 17.06 -8.35 -1.59
CA GLN A 80 15.95 -9.30 -1.69
C GLN A 80 14.70 -8.67 -2.29
N GLY A 81 14.43 -7.39 -1.98
CA GLY A 81 13.21 -6.69 -2.34
C GLY A 81 12.05 -6.97 -1.38
N VAL A 82 10.85 -6.46 -1.74
CA VAL A 82 9.62 -6.62 -0.96
C VAL A 82 8.69 -7.67 -1.57
N ASP A 83 7.94 -8.35 -0.71
CA ASP A 83 7.03 -9.43 -1.12
C ASP A 83 5.74 -8.90 -1.72
N VAL A 84 5.24 -7.78 -1.20
CA VAL A 84 3.99 -7.17 -1.67
C VAL A 84 4.18 -5.67 -1.87
N ILE A 85 3.67 -5.14 -2.98
CA ILE A 85 3.55 -3.70 -3.21
C ILE A 85 2.08 -3.35 -3.39
N LEU A 86 1.57 -2.35 -2.66
CA LEU A 86 0.28 -1.73 -2.89
C LEU A 86 0.48 -0.42 -3.64
N ASP A 87 0.03 -0.39 -4.90
CA ASP A 87 0.27 0.71 -5.81
C ASP A 87 -1.05 1.34 -6.31
N HIS A 88 -1.16 2.65 -6.16
CA HIS A 88 -2.22 3.47 -6.74
C HIS A 88 -1.67 4.51 -7.75
N ILE A 89 -0.35 4.50 -7.99
CA ILE A 89 0.30 5.40 -8.94
C ILE A 89 0.21 4.83 -10.36
N GLY A 90 0.49 3.54 -10.53
CA GLY A 90 0.33 2.86 -11.81
C GLY A 90 1.52 3.04 -12.75
N GLY A 91 1.25 3.44 -14.00
CA GLY A 91 2.22 3.36 -15.09
C GLY A 91 3.59 3.97 -14.80
N MET A 92 3.62 5.15 -14.19
CA MET A 92 4.87 5.86 -13.85
C MET A 92 5.78 5.05 -12.90
N TYR A 93 5.21 4.23 -12.03
CA TYR A 93 5.97 3.48 -11.04
C TYR A 93 6.23 2.02 -11.42
N LEU A 94 5.59 1.48 -12.46
CA LEU A 94 5.64 0.06 -12.79
C LEU A 94 7.06 -0.49 -12.89
N SER A 95 7.93 0.17 -13.66
CA SER A 95 9.33 -0.30 -13.85
C SER A 95 10.12 -0.34 -12.53
N LYS A 96 9.95 0.68 -11.67
CA LYS A 96 10.60 0.74 -10.36
C LYS A 96 10.00 -0.30 -9.40
N ASN A 97 8.68 -0.48 -9.42
CA ASN A 97 8.00 -1.50 -8.64
C ASN A 97 8.52 -2.90 -8.95
N MET A 98 8.68 -3.23 -10.23
CA MET A 98 9.23 -4.53 -10.62
C MET A 98 10.67 -4.74 -10.14
N LYS A 99 11.49 -3.67 -10.09
CA LYS A 99 12.86 -3.75 -9.53
C LYS A 99 12.83 -3.97 -8.02
N ALA A 100 11.92 -3.29 -7.31
CA ALA A 100 11.78 -3.37 -5.86
C ALA A 100 11.14 -4.68 -5.38
N LEU A 101 10.35 -5.37 -6.21
CA LEU A 101 9.73 -6.65 -5.85
C LEU A 101 10.77 -7.76 -5.69
N ALA A 102 10.55 -8.59 -4.69
CA ALA A 102 11.26 -9.83 -4.46
C ALA A 102 10.94 -10.91 -5.52
N VAL A 103 11.63 -12.03 -5.44
CA VAL A 103 11.30 -13.25 -6.19
C VAL A 103 9.96 -13.81 -5.67
N GLY A 104 9.00 -14.02 -6.56
CA GLY A 104 7.63 -14.40 -6.21
C GLY A 104 6.76 -13.23 -5.70
N GLY A 105 7.28 -12.00 -5.72
CA GLY A 105 6.60 -10.81 -5.23
C GLY A 105 5.33 -10.46 -6.01
N ARG A 106 4.40 -9.76 -5.35
CA ARG A 106 3.06 -9.41 -5.87
C ARG A 106 2.87 -7.89 -5.88
N LEU A 107 2.61 -7.33 -7.05
CA LEU A 107 2.20 -5.93 -7.24
C LEU A 107 0.69 -5.84 -7.28
N LEU A 108 0.09 -5.15 -6.32
CA LEU A 108 -1.34 -4.90 -6.25
C LEU A 108 -1.64 -3.50 -6.80
N SER A 109 -2.08 -3.42 -8.04
CA SER A 109 -2.48 -2.17 -8.67
C SER A 109 -3.94 -1.85 -8.32
N ILE A 110 -4.14 -0.79 -7.54
CA ILE A 110 -5.46 -0.34 -7.08
C ILE A 110 -5.84 1.05 -7.59
N GLY A 111 -4.94 1.71 -8.32
CA GLY A 111 -5.15 3.01 -8.92
C GLY A 111 -4.11 3.30 -10.00
N VAL A 112 -4.33 4.38 -10.74
CA VAL A 112 -3.54 4.76 -11.91
C VAL A 112 -3.28 6.27 -12.00
N MET A 113 -3.05 6.91 -10.85
CA MET A 113 -2.86 8.38 -10.76
C MET A 113 -1.70 8.89 -11.61
N GLY A 114 -0.64 8.09 -11.78
CA GLY A 114 0.55 8.38 -12.60
C GLY A 114 0.52 7.73 -13.98
N GLY A 115 -0.67 7.38 -14.50
CA GLY A 115 -0.86 6.86 -15.84
C GLY A 115 -1.37 5.43 -15.92
N THR A 116 -2.10 5.16 -17.01
CA THR A 116 -2.78 3.87 -17.24
C THR A 116 -1.96 2.91 -18.09
N LYS A 117 -0.87 3.36 -18.71
CA LYS A 117 -0.04 2.59 -19.63
C LYS A 117 1.41 2.61 -19.20
N ALA A 118 2.10 1.49 -19.32
CA ALA A 118 3.53 1.36 -19.09
C ALA A 118 4.10 0.18 -19.87
N GLU A 119 5.40 0.23 -20.15
CA GLU A 119 6.15 -0.92 -20.66
C GLU A 119 6.50 -1.86 -19.53
N ILE A 120 6.48 -3.16 -19.82
CA ILE A 120 6.83 -4.20 -18.88
C ILE A 120 8.09 -4.95 -19.32
N ASN A 121 9.03 -5.16 -18.40
CA ASN A 121 10.18 -6.02 -18.61
C ASN A 121 9.78 -7.49 -18.35
N LEU A 122 9.43 -8.21 -19.42
CA LEU A 122 9.01 -9.60 -19.32
C LEU A 122 10.12 -10.52 -18.81
N ALA A 123 11.39 -10.25 -19.14
CA ALA A 123 12.51 -11.04 -18.64
C ALA A 123 12.61 -10.95 -17.10
N LEU A 124 12.49 -9.74 -16.56
CA LEU A 124 12.49 -9.52 -15.11
C LEU A 124 11.29 -10.19 -14.44
N LEU A 125 10.09 -10.05 -15.03
CA LEU A 125 8.86 -10.70 -14.58
C LEU A 125 9.04 -12.22 -14.47
N MET A 126 9.60 -12.85 -15.51
CA MET A 126 9.80 -14.29 -15.60
C MET A 126 10.88 -14.77 -14.60
N VAL A 127 12.05 -14.15 -14.60
CA VAL A 127 13.16 -14.55 -13.74
C VAL A 127 12.80 -14.45 -12.27
N LYS A 128 12.13 -13.36 -11.88
CA LYS A 128 11.66 -13.17 -10.51
C LYS A 128 10.29 -13.83 -10.22
N ARG A 129 9.64 -14.44 -11.19
CA ARG A 129 8.30 -15.07 -11.04
C ARG A 129 7.29 -14.12 -10.39
N GLN A 130 7.33 -12.83 -10.76
CA GLN A 130 6.50 -11.79 -10.19
C GLN A 130 5.06 -11.90 -10.65
N GLN A 131 4.14 -11.34 -9.87
CA GLN A 131 2.72 -11.26 -10.21
C GLN A 131 2.27 -9.79 -10.22
N ILE A 132 1.44 -9.42 -11.19
CA ILE A 132 0.78 -8.11 -11.26
C ILE A 132 -0.72 -8.34 -11.19
N LEU A 133 -1.35 -7.83 -10.14
CA LEU A 133 -2.75 -8.08 -9.81
C LEU A 133 -3.51 -6.75 -9.77
N GLY A 134 -4.53 -6.61 -10.60
CA GLY A 134 -5.42 -5.46 -10.60
C GLY A 134 -6.59 -5.63 -9.62
N SER A 135 -7.01 -4.55 -8.96
CA SER A 135 -8.19 -4.56 -8.10
C SER A 135 -8.91 -3.22 -8.14
N VAL A 136 -10.18 -3.26 -8.50
CA VAL A 136 -11.10 -2.11 -8.47
C VAL A 136 -12.39 -2.51 -7.76
N LEU A 137 -12.76 -1.76 -6.72
CA LEU A 137 -13.99 -2.05 -5.97
C LEU A 137 -15.25 -1.65 -6.75
N ARG A 138 -15.19 -0.51 -7.47
CA ARG A 138 -16.36 0.09 -8.12
C ARG A 138 -17.07 -0.88 -9.08
N SER A 139 -16.32 -1.59 -9.91
CA SER A 139 -16.83 -2.50 -10.95
C SER A 139 -17.20 -3.89 -10.46
N ARG A 140 -16.93 -4.23 -9.19
CA ARG A 140 -17.27 -5.55 -8.65
C ARG A 140 -18.78 -5.76 -8.56
N PRO A 141 -19.27 -7.00 -8.80
CA PRO A 141 -20.66 -7.36 -8.56
C PRO A 141 -21.08 -7.10 -7.11
N VAL A 142 -22.38 -6.82 -6.90
CA VAL A 142 -22.93 -6.54 -5.55
C VAL A 142 -22.63 -7.69 -4.57
N LYS A 143 -22.71 -8.94 -5.02
CA LYS A 143 -22.39 -10.11 -4.20
C LYS A 143 -20.96 -10.06 -3.66
N GLU A 144 -19.97 -9.83 -4.53
CA GLU A 144 -18.56 -9.72 -4.12
C GLU A 144 -18.32 -8.54 -3.15
N LYS A 145 -19.00 -7.41 -3.38
CA LYS A 145 -18.96 -6.27 -2.45
C LYS A 145 -19.52 -6.66 -1.08
N GLY A 146 -20.62 -7.40 -1.05
CA GLY A 146 -21.21 -7.91 0.19
C GLY A 146 -20.26 -8.83 0.96
N GLU A 147 -19.58 -9.73 0.27
CA GLU A 147 -18.57 -10.63 0.85
C GLU A 147 -17.38 -9.86 1.43
N LEU A 148 -16.90 -8.82 0.72
CA LEU A 148 -15.84 -7.94 1.22
C LEU A 148 -16.27 -7.15 2.47
N ILE A 149 -17.51 -6.65 2.50
CA ILE A 149 -18.07 -5.94 3.65
C ILE A 149 -18.20 -6.90 4.84
N ALA A 150 -18.70 -8.11 4.64
CA ALA A 150 -18.79 -9.11 5.69
C ALA A 150 -17.40 -9.42 6.28
N LYS A 151 -16.39 -9.58 5.42
CA LYS A 151 -15.01 -9.80 5.87
C LYS A 151 -14.45 -8.59 6.61
N PHE A 152 -14.71 -7.37 6.13
CA PHE A 152 -14.33 -6.13 6.82
C PHE A 152 -14.95 -6.06 8.22
N ASN A 153 -16.23 -6.35 8.35
CA ASN A 153 -16.95 -6.32 9.63
C ASN A 153 -16.36 -7.31 10.63
N GLN A 154 -15.92 -8.47 10.16
CA GLN A 154 -15.30 -9.49 11.01
C GLN A 154 -13.88 -9.14 11.43
N THR A 155 -13.07 -8.60 10.50
CA THR A 155 -11.61 -8.49 10.71
C THR A 155 -11.14 -7.08 11.05
N VAL A 156 -11.87 -6.03 10.66
CA VAL A 156 -11.42 -4.64 10.80
C VAL A 156 -12.28 -3.83 11.75
N LEU A 157 -13.61 -3.95 11.64
CA LEU A 157 -14.55 -3.15 12.43
C LEU A 157 -14.33 -3.26 13.95
N PRO A 158 -13.99 -4.43 14.54
CA PRO A 158 -13.68 -4.53 15.98
C PRO A 158 -12.47 -3.67 16.40
N HIS A 159 -11.47 -3.50 15.53
CA HIS A 159 -10.29 -2.68 15.80
C HIS A 159 -10.60 -1.18 15.70
N LEU A 160 -11.47 -0.78 14.77
CA LEU A 160 -11.99 0.59 14.70
C LEU A 160 -12.81 0.94 15.96
N SER A 161 -13.71 0.05 16.38
CA SER A 161 -14.55 0.24 17.59
C SER A 161 -13.71 0.39 18.86
N LYS A 162 -12.57 -0.29 18.92
CA LYS A 162 -11.61 -0.20 20.04
C LYS A 162 -10.61 0.96 19.89
N ARG A 163 -10.73 1.78 18.86
CA ARG A 163 -9.78 2.85 18.51
C ARG A 163 -8.33 2.37 18.32
N GLN A 164 -8.12 1.13 17.94
CA GLN A 164 -6.81 0.59 17.57
C GLN A 164 -6.40 1.02 16.15
N ILE A 165 -7.39 1.30 15.29
CA ILE A 165 -7.24 1.96 14.00
C ILE A 165 -7.95 3.30 14.11
N VAL A 166 -7.23 4.38 13.82
CA VAL A 166 -7.74 5.74 13.92
C VAL A 166 -7.52 6.46 12.58
N PRO A 167 -8.58 7.02 11.97
CA PRO A 167 -8.42 7.89 10.81
C PRO A 167 -7.54 9.10 11.17
N LEU A 168 -6.57 9.41 10.33
CA LEU A 168 -5.78 10.63 10.46
C LEU A 168 -6.56 11.76 9.81
N ILE A 169 -7.18 12.60 10.62
CA ILE A 169 -7.91 13.78 10.17
C ILE A 169 -6.92 14.93 10.06
N TYR A 170 -6.82 15.52 8.88
CA TYR A 170 -5.95 16.68 8.63
C TYR A 170 -6.57 17.95 9.17
N ASP A 171 -7.85 18.17 8.83
CA ASP A 171 -8.61 19.33 9.27
C ASP A 171 -10.11 19.05 9.28
N THR A 172 -10.89 19.92 9.94
CA THR A 172 -12.35 19.86 10.01
C THR A 172 -12.92 21.22 9.65
N TYR A 173 -13.89 21.22 8.73
CA TYR A 173 -14.55 22.43 8.24
C TYR A 173 -16.04 22.41 8.59
N PRO A 174 -16.62 23.55 9.00
CA PRO A 174 -18.07 23.70 9.03
C PRO A 174 -18.68 23.42 7.66
N ILE A 175 -19.93 22.95 7.63
CA ILE A 175 -20.57 22.61 6.35
C ILE A 175 -20.71 23.84 5.42
N GLU A 176 -20.79 25.02 6.00
CA GLU A 176 -20.86 26.30 5.29
C GLU A 176 -19.56 26.63 4.54
N GLU A 177 -18.44 26.05 4.98
CA GLU A 177 -17.09 26.25 4.41
C GLU A 177 -16.65 25.07 3.53
N VAL A 178 -17.58 24.24 3.07
CA VAL A 178 -17.27 23.04 2.27
C VAL A 178 -16.49 23.32 0.98
N ALA A 179 -16.57 24.54 0.44
CA ALA A 179 -15.83 24.95 -0.75
C ALA A 179 -14.33 25.20 -0.48
N GLU A 180 -13.95 25.37 0.78
CA GLU A 180 -12.58 25.61 1.24
C GLU A 180 -11.88 24.32 1.71
N ALA A 181 -12.64 23.21 1.81
CA ALA A 181 -12.20 21.93 2.35
C ALA A 181 -11.37 21.07 1.37
#